data_9457f23fa32ee477c66b1f7301c57e90
#
_entry.id   9457f23fa32ee477c66b1f7301c57e90
#
_cell.length_a   1.000
_cell.length_b   1.000
_cell.length_c   1.000
_cell.angle_alpha   90.00
_cell.angle_beta   90.00
_cell.angle_gamma   90.00
#
_symmetry.space_group_name_H-M   'P 1'
#
loop_
_entity.id
_entity.type
_entity.pdbx_description
1 polymer ?
#
loop_
_entity_poly.entity_id
_entity_poly.type
_entity_poly.pdbx_seq_one_letter_code
_entity_poly.pdbx_strand_id
1 'polypeptide(L)'
;YGDYQGEEFSILRNYYNKPLATFNWDWEISSRVTLATSLYGSAGRGGGTGLRGRGSYGVSPFRESYAEYLDDHGEWRNSDTTINWDVAVQKNMAGAHVPDSGPFAGMKLGYHNTIDGLPSKWGADTTIRRFSTNSHNWLGGISKIKIDSDNFRYEIGVDLRSYKAYHRRGPETLFGLDGYISTINGFNFSGNGDRIGTVITDTYEANPFKNLGMDNPNGSQRYYIGHVNWTGFNGLMEYTGSDKFSAVLQVGTSSQDYQWEGFYTAAPDTKSRV
;
A
#
# COMPACT_ATOMS: atom_id res chain seq x y z
N TYR A 1 -4.14 -22.30 -1.91
CA TYR A 1 -2.91 -22.64 -1.18
C TYR A 1 -2.32 -23.92 -1.72
N GLY A 2 -1.10 -24.25 -1.33
CA GLY A 2 -0.38 -25.46 -1.65
C GLY A 2 0.94 -25.49 -0.90
N ASP A 3 1.82 -26.43 -1.22
CA ASP A 3 3.18 -26.50 -0.67
C ASP A 3 4.16 -25.85 -1.65
N TYR A 4 5.08 -25.05 -1.12
CA TYR A 4 6.20 -24.44 -1.84
C TYR A 4 7.47 -24.57 -1.00
N GLN A 5 8.43 -25.33 -1.48
CA GLN A 5 9.70 -25.59 -0.80
C GLN A 5 9.52 -26.21 0.61
N GLY A 6 8.48 -27.04 0.79
CA GLY A 6 8.21 -27.72 2.06
C GLY A 6 7.42 -26.89 3.08
N GLU A 7 6.94 -25.72 2.68
CA GLU A 7 6.15 -24.82 3.53
C GLU A 7 4.78 -24.58 2.93
N GLU A 8 3.75 -24.45 3.78
CA GLU A 8 2.43 -24.05 3.31
C GLU A 8 2.49 -22.65 2.68
N PHE A 9 2.03 -22.55 1.45
CA PHE A 9 2.11 -21.35 0.67
C PHE A 9 0.78 -20.94 0.08
N SER A 10 0.38 -19.68 0.32
CA SER A 10 -0.85 -19.08 -0.19
C SER A 10 -0.58 -17.90 -1.10
N ILE A 11 -1.35 -17.77 -2.18
CA ILE A 11 -1.28 -16.61 -3.10
C ILE A 11 -1.61 -15.33 -2.37
N LEU A 12 -2.68 -15.37 -1.58
CA LEU A 12 -3.21 -14.21 -0.87
C LEU A 12 -2.85 -14.31 0.60
N ARG A 13 -2.07 -13.38 1.06
CA ARG A 13 -1.70 -13.22 2.46
C ARG A 13 -1.85 -11.76 2.82
N ASN A 14 -2.67 -11.47 3.81
CA ASN A 14 -2.81 -10.14 4.36
C ASN A 14 -2.14 -10.07 5.73
N TYR A 15 -1.48 -8.96 6.00
CA TYR A 15 -0.91 -8.68 7.30
C TYR A 15 -1.18 -7.24 7.68
N TYR A 16 -1.34 -7.01 8.96
CA TYR A 16 -1.60 -5.67 9.48
C TYR A 16 -1.11 -5.56 10.93
N ASN A 17 -0.33 -4.52 11.19
CA ASN A 17 0.04 -4.09 12.53
C ASN A 17 -0.14 -2.59 12.62
N LYS A 18 -1.05 -2.13 13.48
CA LYS A 18 -1.43 -0.73 13.61
C LYS A 18 -1.52 -0.33 15.09
N PRO A 19 -0.39 -0.21 15.79
CA PRO A 19 -0.40 0.32 17.14
C PRO A 19 -0.92 1.76 17.13
N LEU A 20 -1.70 2.09 18.13
CA LEU A 20 -2.21 3.43 18.40
C LEU A 20 -1.85 3.77 19.85
N ALA A 21 -1.21 4.90 20.05
CA ALA A 21 -0.96 5.49 21.35
C ALA A 21 -1.78 6.77 21.49
N THR A 22 -2.37 6.98 22.65
CA THR A 22 -3.11 8.20 22.97
C THR A 22 -2.68 8.68 24.34
N PHE A 23 -2.45 9.97 24.46
CA PHE A 23 -2.18 10.66 25.71
C PHE A 23 -3.24 11.73 25.93
N ASN A 24 -4.00 11.63 27.02
CA ASN A 24 -5.03 12.59 27.38
C ASN A 24 -4.56 13.37 28.61
N TRP A 25 -4.75 14.66 28.57
CA TRP A 25 -4.42 15.58 29.64
C TRP A 25 -5.54 16.59 29.85
N ASP A 26 -6.12 16.58 31.06
CA ASP A 26 -7.13 17.50 31.50
C ASP A 26 -6.55 18.40 32.59
N TRP A 27 -6.72 19.69 32.43
CA TRP A 27 -6.22 20.70 33.35
C TRP A 27 -7.34 21.66 33.77
N GLU A 28 -7.70 21.60 35.04
CA GLU A 28 -8.60 22.55 35.68
C GLU A 28 -7.83 23.83 36.00
N ILE A 29 -7.91 24.83 35.10
CA ILE A 29 -7.23 26.13 35.25
C ILE A 29 -7.88 26.92 36.37
N SER A 30 -9.21 26.82 36.48
CA SER A 30 -10.04 27.39 37.53
C SER A 30 -11.32 26.59 37.68
N SER A 31 -12.16 26.92 38.68
CA SER A 31 -13.50 26.30 38.86
C SER A 31 -14.43 26.48 37.65
N ARG A 32 -14.10 27.37 36.73
CA ARG A 32 -14.92 27.68 35.55
C ARG A 32 -14.21 27.44 34.22
N VAL A 33 -12.92 27.09 34.25
CA VAL A 33 -12.12 26.96 33.01
C VAL A 33 -11.37 25.65 33.04
N THR A 34 -11.60 24.81 32.06
CA THR A 34 -10.93 23.53 31.88
C THR A 34 -10.29 23.48 30.48
N LEU A 35 -9.05 23.02 30.40
CA LEU A 35 -8.38 22.67 29.15
C LEU A 35 -8.28 21.15 29.04
N ALA A 36 -8.85 20.58 28.00
CA ALA A 36 -8.75 19.17 27.67
C ALA A 36 -7.93 18.97 26.39
N THR A 37 -6.88 18.18 26.48
CA THR A 37 -5.99 17.91 25.34
C THR A 37 -5.81 16.43 25.16
N SER A 38 -5.95 15.96 23.93
CA SER A 38 -5.67 14.59 23.50
C SER A 38 -4.63 14.59 22.41
N LEU A 39 -3.50 13.93 22.62
CA LEU A 39 -2.48 13.68 21.63
C LEU A 39 -2.54 12.21 21.23
N TYR A 40 -2.40 11.92 19.94
CA TYR A 40 -2.44 10.54 19.47
C TYR A 40 -1.46 10.30 18.34
N GLY A 41 -0.97 9.07 18.24
CA GLY A 41 -0.05 8.66 17.19
C GLY A 41 -0.17 7.19 16.83
N SER A 42 0.06 6.87 15.57
CA SER A 42 0.05 5.52 15.04
C SER A 42 1.14 5.33 13.99
N ALA A 43 1.80 4.18 14.03
CA ALA A 43 2.76 3.74 13.02
C ALA A 43 2.26 2.44 12.39
N GLY A 44 1.25 2.54 11.52
CA GLY A 44 0.64 1.39 10.87
C GLY A 44 1.55 0.77 9.82
N ARG A 45 1.65 -0.55 9.83
CA ARG A 45 2.33 -1.35 8.82
C ARG A 45 1.37 -2.43 8.36
N GLY A 46 1.08 -2.45 7.07
CA GLY A 46 0.14 -3.39 6.51
C GLY A 46 0.33 -3.59 5.03
N GLY A 47 -0.28 -4.65 4.53
CA GLY A 47 -0.25 -4.97 3.13
C GLY A 47 -0.82 -6.33 2.83
N GLY A 48 -0.68 -6.73 1.58
CA GLY A 48 -1.12 -8.03 1.13
C GLY A 48 -0.38 -8.49 -0.11
N THR A 49 -0.41 -9.79 -0.32
CA THR A 49 0.18 -10.42 -1.49
C THR A 49 -0.87 -10.71 -2.56
N GLY A 50 -0.41 -11.04 -3.76
CA GLY A 50 -1.24 -11.46 -4.88
C GLY A 50 -0.36 -11.81 -6.07
N LEU A 51 -0.94 -12.45 -7.07
CA LEU A 51 -0.20 -12.79 -8.27
C LEU A 51 0.06 -11.57 -9.16
N ARG A 52 1.16 -11.63 -9.89
CA ARG A 52 1.49 -10.79 -11.02
C ARG A 52 2.09 -11.65 -12.11
N GLY A 53 1.72 -11.42 -13.37
CA GLY A 53 2.16 -12.22 -14.49
C GLY A 53 1.04 -13.05 -15.09
N ARG A 54 1.37 -14.16 -15.71
CA ARG A 54 0.39 -15.06 -16.32
C ARG A 54 -0.68 -15.41 -15.28
N GLY A 55 -1.91 -15.19 -15.66
CA GLY A 55 -3.05 -15.44 -14.79
C GLY A 55 -3.49 -14.29 -13.89
N SER A 56 -2.93 -13.08 -14.00
CA SER A 56 -3.39 -11.93 -13.20
C SER A 56 -4.56 -11.16 -13.80
N TYR A 57 -4.86 -11.35 -15.09
CA TYR A 57 -5.95 -10.67 -15.79
C TYR A 57 -6.85 -11.67 -16.54
N GLY A 58 -7.94 -12.07 -15.91
CA GLY A 58 -9.08 -12.73 -16.55
C GLY A 58 -8.93 -14.22 -16.89
N VAL A 59 -7.74 -14.71 -17.10
CA VAL A 59 -7.44 -16.13 -17.37
C VAL A 59 -6.41 -16.59 -16.36
N SER A 60 -6.78 -16.57 -15.08
CA SER A 60 -5.90 -17.04 -14.02
C SER A 60 -6.14 -18.51 -13.77
N PRO A 61 -5.13 -19.37 -13.94
CA PRO A 61 -5.23 -20.75 -13.51
C PRO A 61 -5.57 -20.89 -12.01
N PHE A 62 -5.59 -19.78 -11.29
CA PHE A 62 -5.88 -19.72 -9.86
C PHE A 62 -7.24 -19.09 -9.53
N ARG A 63 -8.01 -18.60 -10.52
CA ARG A 63 -9.28 -17.89 -10.29
C ARG A 63 -10.50 -18.51 -10.97
N GLU A 64 -10.30 -19.39 -11.93
CA GLU A 64 -11.41 -20.03 -12.63
C GLU A 64 -12.15 -21.02 -11.72
N SER A 65 -13.40 -21.24 -12.00
CA SER A 65 -14.16 -22.26 -11.30
C SER A 65 -13.44 -23.60 -11.47
N TYR A 66 -13.42 -24.39 -10.41
CA TYR A 66 -12.67 -25.65 -10.33
C TYR A 66 -12.93 -26.61 -11.51
N ALA A 67 -14.14 -26.57 -12.07
CA ALA A 67 -14.53 -27.43 -13.18
C ALA A 67 -13.95 -27.01 -14.53
N GLU A 68 -13.99 -25.72 -14.87
CA GLU A 68 -13.38 -25.19 -16.10
C GLU A 68 -11.87 -25.32 -16.09
N TYR A 69 -11.30 -25.23 -14.91
CA TYR A 69 -9.86 -25.27 -14.70
C TYR A 69 -9.24 -26.64 -14.92
N LEU A 70 -9.91 -27.71 -14.50
CA LEU A 70 -9.40 -29.08 -14.65
C LEU A 70 -9.34 -29.57 -16.11
N ASP A 71 -10.20 -29.03 -16.97
CA ASP A 71 -10.24 -29.44 -18.38
C ASP A 71 -9.06 -28.85 -19.18
N ASP A 72 -8.63 -27.60 -18.84
CA ASP A 72 -7.58 -26.91 -19.62
C ASP A 72 -6.20 -26.84 -18.93
N HIS A 73 -6.13 -26.98 -17.59
CA HIS A 73 -4.93 -26.65 -16.81
C HIS A 73 -4.66 -27.58 -15.62
N GLY A 74 -5.06 -28.83 -15.70
CA GLY A 74 -4.92 -29.82 -14.61
C GLY A 74 -3.48 -29.97 -14.04
N GLU A 75 -2.48 -29.55 -14.81
CA GLU A 75 -1.08 -29.54 -14.39
C GLU A 75 -0.77 -28.58 -13.22
N TRP A 76 -1.57 -27.53 -13.03
CA TRP A 76 -1.35 -26.52 -11.99
C TRP A 76 -1.87 -26.92 -10.62
N ARG A 77 -2.54 -28.07 -10.55
CA ARG A 77 -3.08 -28.55 -9.28
C ARG A 77 -2.68 -30.00 -9.02
N ASN A 78 -2.47 -30.27 -7.76
CA ASN A 78 -2.32 -31.61 -7.25
C ASN A 78 -3.67 -32.33 -7.20
N SER A 79 -3.65 -33.66 -7.04
CA SER A 79 -4.86 -34.49 -6.94
C SER A 79 -5.77 -34.12 -5.75
N ASP A 80 -5.21 -33.49 -4.71
CA ASP A 80 -5.91 -32.98 -3.53
C ASP A 80 -6.46 -31.54 -3.72
N THR A 81 -6.42 -31.04 -4.96
CA THR A 81 -6.87 -29.68 -5.34
C THR A 81 -5.97 -28.51 -4.87
N THR A 82 -4.89 -28.78 -4.17
CA THR A 82 -3.90 -27.75 -3.82
C THR A 82 -3.14 -27.28 -5.06
N ILE A 83 -2.55 -26.08 -4.99
CA ILE A 83 -1.77 -25.53 -6.10
C ILE A 83 -0.43 -26.26 -6.15
N ASN A 84 -0.05 -26.73 -7.34
CA ASN A 84 1.27 -27.26 -7.61
C ASN A 84 2.25 -26.12 -7.94
N TRP A 85 2.95 -25.65 -6.93
CA TRP A 85 3.91 -24.55 -7.08
C TRP A 85 5.17 -24.94 -7.86
N ASP A 86 5.52 -26.21 -7.94
CA ASP A 86 6.64 -26.69 -8.75
C ASP A 86 6.39 -26.46 -10.24
N VAL A 87 5.13 -26.59 -10.67
CA VAL A 87 4.74 -26.26 -12.04
C VAL A 87 4.93 -24.74 -12.30
N ALA A 88 4.59 -23.89 -11.34
CA ALA A 88 4.83 -22.45 -11.47
C ALA A 88 6.32 -22.15 -11.66
N VAL A 89 7.19 -22.80 -10.90
CA VAL A 89 8.65 -22.70 -11.05
C VAL A 89 9.10 -23.18 -12.43
N GLN A 90 8.65 -24.36 -12.86
CA GLN A 90 9.04 -24.93 -14.15
C GLN A 90 8.62 -24.02 -15.32
N LYS A 91 7.37 -23.51 -15.30
CA LYS A 91 6.87 -22.58 -16.32
C LYS A 91 7.65 -21.27 -16.35
N ASN A 92 7.98 -20.72 -15.17
CA ASN A 92 8.83 -19.54 -15.07
C ASN A 92 10.21 -19.76 -15.67
N MET A 93 10.86 -20.87 -15.32
CA MET A 93 12.18 -21.21 -15.82
C MET A 93 12.21 -21.40 -17.34
N ALA A 94 11.15 -21.99 -17.90
CA ALA A 94 11.01 -22.18 -19.34
C ALA A 94 10.67 -20.86 -20.09
N GLY A 95 9.93 -19.96 -19.43
CA GLY A 95 9.46 -18.69 -20.00
C GLY A 95 10.35 -17.48 -19.67
N ALA A 96 11.41 -17.65 -18.88
CA ALA A 96 12.28 -16.55 -18.48
C ALA A 96 13.05 -15.96 -19.65
N HIS A 97 13.20 -14.64 -19.64
CA HIS A 97 14.15 -13.96 -20.51
C HIS A 97 15.54 -14.03 -19.90
N VAL A 98 16.52 -14.42 -20.71
CA VAL A 98 17.93 -14.48 -20.29
C VAL A 98 18.71 -13.51 -21.20
N PRO A 99 19.12 -12.33 -20.68
CA PRO A 99 19.92 -11.40 -21.46
C PRO A 99 21.30 -11.98 -21.78
N ASP A 100 21.76 -11.80 -23.02
CA ASP A 100 23.09 -12.25 -23.46
C ASP A 100 24.21 -11.30 -23.02
N SER A 101 23.88 -10.06 -22.64
CA SER A 101 24.85 -9.02 -22.31
C SER A 101 24.28 -8.01 -21.31
N GLY A 102 25.15 -7.13 -20.79
CA GLY A 102 24.77 -6.08 -19.86
C GLY A 102 24.80 -6.53 -18.40
N PRO A 103 24.31 -5.68 -17.48
CA PRO A 103 24.40 -5.93 -16.03
C PRO A 103 23.58 -7.13 -15.52
N PHE A 104 22.65 -7.63 -16.34
CA PHE A 104 21.78 -8.76 -16.02
C PHE A 104 22.06 -9.98 -16.91
N ALA A 105 23.20 -10.03 -17.59
CA ALA A 105 23.57 -11.15 -18.45
C ALA A 105 23.52 -12.49 -17.73
N GLY A 106 22.87 -13.48 -18.33
CA GLY A 106 22.72 -14.81 -17.76
C GLY A 106 21.64 -14.97 -16.68
N MET A 107 21.02 -13.86 -16.22
CA MET A 107 19.95 -13.92 -15.23
C MET A 107 18.62 -14.34 -15.87
N LYS A 108 17.85 -15.14 -15.17
CA LYS A 108 16.51 -15.56 -15.57
C LYS A 108 15.48 -14.52 -15.12
N LEU A 109 15.10 -13.63 -16.04
CA LEU A 109 14.21 -12.52 -15.75
C LEU A 109 12.78 -12.86 -16.13
N GLY A 110 11.89 -12.71 -15.17
CA GLY A 110 10.45 -12.77 -15.42
C GLY A 110 9.90 -11.45 -15.93
N TYR A 111 8.79 -11.51 -16.61
CA TYR A 111 8.07 -10.31 -17.01
C TYR A 111 6.57 -10.57 -17.21
N HIS A 112 5.82 -9.50 -17.25
CA HIS A 112 4.38 -9.55 -17.49
C HIS A 112 4.04 -8.80 -18.78
N ASN A 113 3.48 -9.52 -19.73
CA ASN A 113 2.99 -8.95 -20.97
C ASN A 113 1.59 -8.35 -20.75
N THR A 114 1.50 -7.05 -20.55
CA THR A 114 0.22 -6.31 -20.48
C THR A 114 0.07 -5.29 -21.60
N ILE A 115 0.87 -5.39 -22.65
CA ILE A 115 0.81 -4.41 -23.70
C ILE A 115 0.20 -5.07 -24.92
N ASP A 116 -1.07 -4.73 -25.15
CA ASP A 116 -1.79 -5.12 -26.35
C ASP A 116 -0.94 -4.87 -27.61
N GLY A 117 -0.79 -5.91 -28.44
CA GLY A 117 -0.25 -5.82 -29.76
C GLY A 117 1.27 -5.97 -29.90
N LEU A 118 2.02 -6.31 -28.84
CA LEU A 118 3.42 -6.70 -29.01
C LEU A 118 3.56 -8.22 -28.92
N PRO A 119 4.15 -8.85 -29.95
CA PRO A 119 4.57 -10.23 -29.84
C PRO A 119 5.52 -10.34 -28.64
N SER A 120 5.35 -11.37 -27.82
CA SER A 120 6.26 -11.66 -26.73
C SER A 120 7.62 -12.02 -27.31
N LYS A 121 8.45 -11.00 -27.59
CA LYS A 121 9.86 -11.21 -27.97
C LYS A 121 10.66 -11.97 -26.90
N TRP A 122 10.08 -12.11 -25.71
CA TRP A 122 10.76 -12.45 -24.47
C TRP A 122 10.28 -13.76 -23.84
N GLY A 123 9.54 -14.60 -24.57
CA GLY A 123 9.05 -15.87 -24.05
C GLY A 123 7.63 -15.84 -23.51
N ALA A 124 7.21 -16.88 -22.85
CA ALA A 124 5.89 -16.97 -22.24
C ALA A 124 5.81 -16.10 -20.97
N ASP A 125 4.61 -15.59 -20.67
CA ASP A 125 4.36 -14.86 -19.41
C ASP A 125 4.84 -15.66 -18.19
N THR A 126 5.60 -15.00 -17.34
CA THR A 126 6.04 -15.55 -16.07
C THR A 126 5.13 -15.09 -14.94
N THR A 127 5.17 -15.79 -13.82
CA THR A 127 4.33 -15.53 -12.65
C THR A 127 5.20 -15.26 -11.42
N ILE A 128 4.86 -14.22 -10.67
CA ILE A 128 5.44 -13.93 -9.37
C ILE A 128 4.34 -13.70 -8.33
N ARG A 129 4.63 -13.94 -7.05
CA ARG A 129 3.82 -13.38 -5.98
C ARG A 129 4.35 -11.97 -5.67
N ARG A 130 3.49 -10.97 -5.82
CA ARG A 130 3.77 -9.59 -5.47
C ARG A 130 3.24 -9.26 -4.08
N PHE A 131 3.83 -8.30 -3.43
CA PHE A 131 3.24 -7.59 -2.29
C PHE A 131 2.73 -6.22 -2.72
N SER A 132 1.77 -5.70 -1.97
CA SER A 132 1.36 -4.30 -1.97
C SER A 132 1.27 -3.82 -0.53
N THR A 133 1.92 -2.71 -0.20
CA THR A 133 1.90 -2.16 1.16
C THR A 133 1.00 -0.96 1.24
N ASN A 134 0.37 -0.79 2.41
CA ASN A 134 -0.38 0.36 2.86
C ASN A 134 0.10 0.72 4.27
N SER A 135 1.32 1.23 4.36
CA SER A 135 1.92 1.65 5.62
C SER A 135 1.69 3.13 5.85
N HIS A 136 1.62 3.56 7.11
CA HIS A 136 1.43 4.96 7.43
C HIS A 136 2.06 5.34 8.76
N ASN A 137 2.36 6.63 8.88
CA ASN A 137 2.61 7.30 10.14
C ASN A 137 1.54 8.37 10.30
N TRP A 138 0.92 8.42 11.46
CA TRP A 138 -0.15 9.34 11.79
C TRP A 138 0.12 9.96 13.16
N LEU A 139 0.09 11.29 13.22
CA LEU A 139 0.22 12.06 14.45
C LEU A 139 -0.88 13.12 14.46
N GLY A 140 -1.51 13.32 15.60
CA GLY A 140 -2.50 14.37 15.75
C GLY A 140 -2.69 14.80 17.19
N GLY A 141 -3.42 15.90 17.34
CA GLY A 141 -3.79 16.43 18.63
C GLY A 141 -5.06 17.25 18.54
N ILE A 142 -5.90 17.09 19.54
CA ILE A 142 -7.10 17.87 19.74
C ILE A 142 -6.97 18.56 21.09
N SER A 143 -7.21 19.87 21.12
CA SER A 143 -7.25 20.63 22.36
C SER A 143 -8.52 21.46 22.40
N LYS A 144 -9.19 21.46 23.55
CA LYS A 144 -10.42 22.19 23.81
C LYS A 144 -10.30 22.96 25.13
N ILE A 145 -10.66 24.24 25.08
CA ILE A 145 -10.91 25.01 26.29
C ILE A 145 -12.42 25.12 26.51
N LYS A 146 -12.85 24.80 27.73
CA LYS A 146 -14.23 24.94 28.20
C LYS A 146 -14.26 26.07 29.20
N ILE A 147 -15.26 26.91 29.09
CA ILE A 147 -15.48 28.04 29.97
C ILE A 147 -16.94 28.01 30.42
N ASP A 148 -17.18 27.80 31.70
CA ASP A 148 -18.49 27.83 32.31
C ASP A 148 -18.75 29.21 32.93
N SER A 149 -19.84 29.83 32.52
CA SER A 149 -20.39 31.07 33.12
C SER A 149 -21.75 30.76 33.72
N ASP A 150 -22.36 31.69 34.44
CA ASP A 150 -23.61 31.45 35.18
C ASP A 150 -24.75 30.96 34.26
N ASN A 151 -24.85 31.50 33.04
CA ASN A 151 -25.90 31.18 32.08
C ASN A 151 -25.41 30.60 30.76
N PHE A 152 -24.09 30.48 30.59
CA PHE A 152 -23.53 30.04 29.34
C PHE A 152 -22.35 29.09 29.55
N ARG A 153 -22.25 28.12 28.64
CA ARG A 153 -21.05 27.30 28.46
C ARG A 153 -20.46 27.60 27.08
N TYR A 154 -19.17 27.76 27.03
CA TYR A 154 -18.41 27.95 25.81
C TYR A 154 -17.40 26.84 25.63
N GLU A 155 -17.23 26.33 24.42
CA GLU A 155 -16.11 25.46 24.05
C GLU A 155 -15.42 26.02 22.80
N ILE A 156 -14.09 26.10 22.84
CA ILE A 156 -13.28 26.44 21.68
C ILE A 156 -12.27 25.33 21.51
N GLY A 157 -12.20 24.75 20.31
CA GLY A 157 -11.34 23.63 20.01
C GLY A 157 -10.50 23.81 18.77
N VAL A 158 -9.33 23.19 18.80
CA VAL A 158 -8.42 23.03 17.66
C VAL A 158 -8.11 21.56 17.44
N ASP A 159 -8.09 21.14 16.18
CA ASP A 159 -7.73 19.78 15.76
C ASP A 159 -6.62 19.88 14.70
N LEU A 160 -5.47 19.28 14.99
CA LEU A 160 -4.31 19.24 14.10
C LEU A 160 -3.95 17.79 13.82
N ARG A 161 -3.76 17.44 12.53
CA ARG A 161 -3.36 16.09 12.12
C ARG A 161 -2.33 16.16 11.02
N SER A 162 -1.37 15.25 11.09
CA SER A 162 -0.43 14.96 10.01
C SER A 162 -0.44 13.46 9.73
N TYR A 163 -0.63 13.12 8.48
CA TYR A 163 -0.69 11.74 8.02
C TYR A 163 0.25 11.57 6.83
N LYS A 164 1.11 10.55 6.91
CA LYS A 164 2.02 10.18 5.85
C LYS A 164 1.79 8.71 5.50
N ALA A 165 1.35 8.45 4.28
CA ALA A 165 1.07 7.10 3.77
C ALA A 165 2.14 6.67 2.78
N TYR A 166 2.57 5.42 2.88
CA TYR A 166 3.55 4.79 2.01
C TYR A 166 2.88 3.68 1.23
N HIS A 167 2.82 3.82 -0.06
CA HIS A 167 2.25 2.83 -0.97
C HIS A 167 3.32 2.27 -1.87
N ARG A 168 3.57 0.98 -1.75
CA ARG A 168 4.60 0.29 -2.50
C ARG A 168 4.08 -1.02 -3.06
N ARG A 169 4.63 -1.42 -4.21
CA ARG A 169 4.38 -2.72 -4.82
C ARG A 169 5.69 -3.27 -5.38
N GLY A 170 5.98 -4.54 -5.15
CA GLY A 170 7.15 -5.22 -5.66
C GLY A 170 7.03 -6.74 -5.62
N PRO A 171 8.03 -7.47 -6.08
CA PRO A 171 8.11 -8.91 -5.92
C PRO A 171 8.23 -9.30 -4.44
N GLU A 172 7.58 -10.39 -4.08
CA GLU A 172 7.75 -11.03 -2.78
C GLU A 172 8.32 -12.44 -2.96
N THR A 173 7.81 -13.19 -3.96
CA THR A 173 8.33 -14.50 -4.34
C THR A 173 8.47 -14.56 -5.86
N LEU A 174 9.65 -14.89 -6.33
CA LEU A 174 10.00 -14.91 -7.75
C LEU A 174 9.79 -16.28 -8.41
N PHE A 175 9.48 -17.34 -7.66
CA PHE A 175 9.27 -18.70 -8.16
C PHE A 175 10.37 -19.15 -9.12
N GLY A 176 11.62 -19.16 -8.64
CA GLY A 176 12.79 -19.62 -9.37
C GLY A 176 13.43 -18.61 -10.33
N LEU A 177 12.85 -17.44 -10.51
CA LEU A 177 13.46 -16.35 -11.30
C LEU A 177 14.52 -15.60 -10.47
N ASP A 178 15.50 -15.02 -11.16
CA ASP A 178 16.54 -14.16 -10.56
C ASP A 178 16.10 -12.72 -10.43
N GLY A 179 15.06 -12.32 -11.18
CA GLY A 179 14.50 -10.98 -11.14
C GLY A 179 13.23 -10.86 -11.95
N TYR A 180 12.63 -9.67 -11.90
CA TYR A 180 11.38 -9.37 -12.59
C TYR A 180 11.46 -8.02 -13.31
N ILE A 181 11.10 -8.00 -14.59
CA ILE A 181 11.07 -6.78 -15.40
C ILE A 181 9.72 -6.09 -15.20
N SER A 182 9.74 -4.92 -14.59
CA SER A 182 8.54 -4.11 -14.43
C SER A 182 8.39 -3.11 -15.58
N THR A 183 7.25 -3.17 -16.25
CA THR A 183 6.90 -2.23 -17.32
C THR A 183 6.04 -1.06 -16.83
N ILE A 184 5.68 -1.02 -15.55
CA ILE A 184 4.74 -0.03 -15.00
C ILE A 184 5.40 1.35 -14.84
N ASN A 185 6.72 1.39 -14.64
CA ASN A 185 7.42 2.59 -14.17
C ASN A 185 8.30 3.25 -15.24
N GLY A 186 7.76 3.41 -16.39
CA GLY A 186 8.42 4.13 -17.46
C GLY A 186 9.05 3.20 -18.49
N PHE A 187 8.68 3.43 -19.70
CA PHE A 187 9.34 2.88 -20.86
C PHE A 187 10.50 3.80 -21.21
N ASN A 188 11.73 3.38 -20.95
CA ASN A 188 12.84 3.94 -21.67
C ASN A 188 12.90 3.23 -23.02
N PHE A 189 12.58 3.96 -24.08
CA PHE A 189 12.85 3.49 -25.42
C PHE A 189 14.36 3.63 -25.64
N SER A 190 15.07 2.50 -25.78
CA SER A 190 16.37 2.55 -26.45
C SER A 190 16.12 2.99 -27.90
N GLY A 191 17.06 3.72 -28.50
CA GLY A 191 16.91 4.25 -29.86
C GLY A 191 16.60 3.21 -30.95
N ASN A 192 16.55 1.92 -30.62
CA ASN A 192 16.17 0.79 -31.43
C ASN A 192 14.72 0.31 -31.27
N GLY A 193 13.88 1.04 -30.52
CA GLY A 193 12.49 0.69 -30.31
C GLY A 193 12.25 -0.41 -29.23
N ASP A 194 13.30 -0.87 -28.56
CA ASP A 194 13.18 -1.84 -27.48
C ASP A 194 12.66 -1.18 -26.21
N ARG A 195 11.64 -1.77 -25.62
CA ARG A 195 11.09 -1.33 -24.34
C ARG A 195 11.89 -1.94 -23.20
N ILE A 196 12.68 -1.13 -22.53
CA ILE A 196 13.45 -1.57 -21.37
C ILE A 196 12.64 -1.23 -20.13
N GLY A 197 12.13 -2.25 -19.43
CA GLY A 197 11.55 -2.11 -18.10
C GLY A 197 12.65 -2.01 -17.03
N THR A 198 12.25 -1.60 -15.84
CA THR A 198 13.14 -1.68 -14.67
C THR A 198 13.25 -3.13 -14.20
N VAL A 199 14.47 -3.65 -14.10
CA VAL A 199 14.71 -4.97 -13.52
C VAL A 199 14.74 -4.85 -12.00
N ILE A 200 13.91 -5.67 -11.34
CA ILE A 200 13.79 -5.74 -9.89
C ILE A 200 14.29 -7.11 -9.46
N THR A 201 15.37 -7.14 -8.71
CA THR A 201 15.97 -8.36 -8.15
C THR A 201 15.65 -8.55 -6.67
N ASP A 202 15.31 -7.46 -5.98
CA ASP A 202 14.98 -7.50 -4.56
C ASP A 202 13.60 -8.10 -4.32
N THR A 203 13.49 -8.95 -3.30
CA THR A 203 12.23 -9.46 -2.79
C THR A 203 11.95 -8.92 -1.40
N TYR A 204 10.69 -8.80 -1.04
CA TYR A 204 10.28 -8.25 0.25
C TYR A 204 9.36 -9.21 0.97
N GLU A 205 9.72 -9.54 2.19
CA GLU A 205 8.87 -10.31 3.07
C GLU A 205 7.67 -9.50 3.53
N ALA A 206 6.47 -10.09 3.40
CA ALA A 206 5.23 -9.51 3.90
C ALA A 206 5.15 -9.66 5.44
N ASN A 207 5.95 -8.88 6.17
CA ASN A 207 6.05 -8.91 7.61
C ASN A 207 5.89 -7.50 8.19
N PRO A 208 4.90 -7.25 9.10
CA PRO A 208 4.64 -5.93 9.65
C PRO A 208 5.75 -5.40 10.56
N PHE A 209 6.63 -6.27 11.04
CA PHE A 209 7.71 -5.91 11.95
C PHE A 209 9.04 -5.64 11.24
N LYS A 210 9.15 -6.00 9.96
CA LYS A 210 10.34 -5.71 9.17
C LYS A 210 10.21 -4.36 8.47
N ASN A 211 11.34 -3.66 8.37
CA ASN A 211 11.43 -2.49 7.52
C ASN A 211 11.23 -2.94 6.07
N LEU A 212 10.19 -2.42 5.43
CA LEU A 212 9.81 -2.77 4.07
C LEU A 212 10.67 -2.05 3.02
N GLY A 213 11.86 -1.61 3.38
CA GLY A 213 12.76 -0.91 2.47
C GLY A 213 12.10 0.34 1.87
N MET A 214 11.37 1.10 2.67
CA MET A 214 10.73 2.35 2.25
C MET A 214 11.75 3.38 1.75
N ASP A 215 13.02 3.17 2.09
CA ASP A 215 14.14 4.04 1.70
C ASP A 215 14.77 3.63 0.35
N ASN A 216 14.40 2.47 -0.21
CA ASN A 216 14.89 2.02 -1.51
C ASN A 216 13.77 1.95 -2.56
N PRO A 217 13.56 3.02 -3.34
CA PRO A 217 12.57 3.03 -4.40
C PRO A 217 12.89 2.03 -5.53
N ASN A 218 14.15 1.72 -5.81
CA ASN A 218 14.56 0.94 -6.97
C ASN A 218 14.11 -0.53 -6.93
N GLY A 219 13.84 -1.09 -5.75
CA GLY A 219 13.30 -2.44 -5.58
C GLY A 219 11.77 -2.52 -5.71
N SER A 220 11.09 -1.58 -6.37
CA SER A 220 9.63 -1.52 -6.39
C SER A 220 9.08 -1.31 -7.79
N GLN A 221 7.96 -1.96 -8.08
CA GLN A 221 7.19 -1.70 -9.32
C GLN A 221 6.42 -0.38 -9.26
N ARG A 222 6.00 0.03 -8.07
CA ARG A 222 5.28 1.27 -7.80
C ARG A 222 5.63 1.73 -6.40
N TYR A 223 5.97 3.00 -6.27
CA TYR A 223 6.20 3.63 -4.99
C TYR A 223 5.75 5.08 -5.01
N TYR A 224 4.90 5.44 -4.08
CA TYR A 224 4.50 6.82 -3.85
C TYR A 224 4.19 7.06 -2.37
N ILE A 225 4.30 8.31 -1.97
CA ILE A 225 4.00 8.79 -0.63
C ILE A 225 2.85 9.81 -0.74
N GLY A 226 1.82 9.61 0.06
CA GLY A 226 0.75 10.57 0.25
C GLY A 226 0.91 11.31 1.56
N HIS A 227 0.77 12.63 1.55
CA HIS A 227 0.75 13.47 2.74
C HIS A 227 -0.62 14.11 2.87
N VAL A 228 -1.18 14.09 4.07
CA VAL A 228 -2.41 14.80 4.40
C VAL A 228 -2.19 15.57 5.70
N ASN A 229 -2.35 16.89 5.64
CA ASN A 229 -2.35 17.72 6.82
C ASN A 229 -3.75 18.30 7.01
N TRP A 230 -4.22 18.26 8.23
CA TRP A 230 -5.52 18.76 8.62
C TRP A 230 -5.36 19.80 9.71
N THR A 231 -6.09 20.90 9.58
CA THR A 231 -6.23 21.91 10.63
C THR A 231 -7.73 22.23 10.76
N GLY A 232 -8.27 22.06 11.96
CA GLY A 232 -9.67 22.34 12.25
C GLY A 232 -9.81 23.27 13.46
N PHE A 233 -10.83 24.12 13.40
CA PHE A 233 -11.28 24.95 14.52
C PHE A 233 -12.77 24.74 14.72
N ASN A 234 -13.19 24.69 15.97
CA ASN A 234 -14.61 24.61 16.33
C ASN A 234 -14.90 25.49 17.53
N GLY A 235 -16.12 25.97 17.58
CA GLY A 235 -16.64 26.72 18.71
C GLY A 235 -18.07 26.29 19.00
N LEU A 236 -18.40 26.24 20.28
CA LEU A 236 -19.74 25.95 20.78
C LEU A 236 -20.10 26.96 21.87
N MET A 237 -21.33 27.45 21.83
CA MET A 237 -21.95 28.23 22.89
C MET A 237 -23.28 27.60 23.25
N GLU A 238 -23.46 27.28 24.52
CA GLU A 238 -24.70 26.73 25.05
C GLU A 238 -25.28 27.71 26.10
N TYR A 239 -26.56 28.05 25.95
CA TYR A 239 -27.29 28.80 26.97
C TYR A 239 -27.95 27.81 27.94
N THR A 240 -27.67 27.96 29.22
CA THR A 240 -28.16 27.10 30.33
C THR A 240 -28.89 27.86 31.43
N GLY A 241 -29.16 29.17 31.22
CA GLY A 241 -29.71 30.06 32.27
C GLY A 241 -31.21 29.96 32.51
N SER A 242 -31.89 28.92 31.93
CA SER A 242 -33.33 28.75 32.11
C SER A 242 -33.72 27.27 32.20
N ASP A 243 -34.61 26.92 33.15
CA ASP A 243 -35.18 25.59 33.25
C ASP A 243 -36.16 25.23 32.14
N LYS A 244 -36.61 26.23 31.39
CA LYS A 244 -37.63 26.07 30.32
C LYS A 244 -37.09 26.18 28.91
N PHE A 245 -35.88 26.68 28.75
CA PHE A 245 -35.29 26.95 27.44
C PHE A 245 -33.77 26.71 27.48
N SER A 246 -33.29 25.99 26.53
CA SER A 246 -31.84 25.86 26.22
C SER A 246 -31.61 26.13 24.76
N ALA A 247 -30.45 26.69 24.42
CA ALA A 247 -30.03 26.91 23.05
C ALA A 247 -28.57 26.58 22.87
N VAL A 248 -28.23 25.96 21.74
CA VAL A 248 -26.86 25.63 21.35
C VAL A 248 -26.56 26.22 19.99
N LEU A 249 -25.44 26.95 19.91
CA LEU A 249 -24.85 27.41 18.66
C LEU A 249 -23.49 26.72 18.50
N GLN A 250 -23.28 26.02 17.38
CA GLN A 250 -22.00 25.42 17.04
C GLN A 250 -21.53 25.92 15.67
N VAL A 251 -20.26 26.25 15.59
CA VAL A 251 -19.60 26.65 14.35
C VAL A 251 -18.28 25.90 14.22
N GLY A 252 -17.86 25.63 12.99
CA GLY A 252 -16.60 24.97 12.73
C GLY A 252 -16.08 25.26 11.34
N THR A 253 -14.77 25.21 11.20
CA THR A 253 -14.09 25.29 9.91
C THR A 253 -12.89 24.36 9.91
N SER A 254 -12.55 23.84 8.74
CA SER A 254 -11.34 23.03 8.57
C SER A 254 -10.68 23.31 7.23
N SER A 255 -9.38 23.07 7.20
CA SER A 255 -8.55 23.09 6.00
C SER A 255 -7.78 21.80 5.89
N GLN A 256 -7.68 21.27 4.68
CA GLN A 256 -6.91 20.05 4.38
C GLN A 256 -5.93 20.37 3.26
N ASP A 257 -4.70 19.91 3.42
CA ASP A 257 -3.65 19.97 2.41
C ASP A 257 -3.28 18.54 2.03
N TYR A 258 -3.35 18.22 0.74
CA TYR A 258 -2.99 16.93 0.18
C TYR A 258 -1.76 17.11 -0.70
N GLN A 259 -0.75 16.29 -0.47
CA GLN A 259 0.44 16.25 -1.30
C GLN A 259 0.74 14.81 -1.70
N TRP A 260 1.03 14.60 -2.98
CA TRP A 260 1.46 13.32 -3.52
C TRP A 260 2.90 13.44 -4.00
N GLU A 261 3.74 12.46 -3.65
CA GLU A 261 5.14 12.34 -4.05
C GLU A 261 5.32 10.99 -4.73
N GLY A 262 5.54 10.98 -6.05
CA GLY A 262 5.71 9.77 -6.85
C GLY A 262 7.16 9.57 -7.25
N PHE A 263 7.66 8.35 -7.14
CA PHE A 263 9.05 8.01 -7.45
C PHE A 263 9.24 7.37 -8.82
N TYR A 264 8.14 7.05 -9.53
CA TYR A 264 8.16 6.31 -10.80
C TYR A 264 7.24 6.90 -11.87
N THR A 265 6.95 8.16 -11.80
CA THR A 265 6.24 8.88 -12.85
C THR A 265 7.25 9.41 -13.87
N ALA A 266 6.77 9.77 -15.08
CA ALA A 266 7.61 10.35 -16.13
C ALA A 266 8.40 11.62 -15.71
N ALA A 267 8.07 12.17 -14.55
CA ALA A 267 8.82 13.21 -13.85
C ALA A 267 9.05 12.73 -12.42
N PRO A 268 10.19 12.11 -12.10
CA PRO A 268 10.55 11.82 -10.72
C PRO A 268 10.54 13.12 -9.92
N ASP A 269 10.14 13.05 -8.68
CA ASP A 269 10.02 14.18 -7.75
C ASP A 269 8.88 15.17 -8.00
N THR A 270 7.88 14.80 -8.78
CA THR A 270 6.69 15.65 -8.94
C THR A 270 5.87 15.63 -7.65
N LYS A 271 5.91 16.75 -6.93
CA LYS A 271 4.98 17.00 -5.82
C LYS A 271 3.78 17.73 -6.40
N SER A 272 2.61 17.10 -6.37
CA SER A 272 1.36 17.77 -6.72
C SER A 272 0.57 18.09 -5.46
N ARG A 273 0.05 19.31 -5.37
CA ARG A 273 -1.01 19.69 -4.41
C ARG A 273 -2.35 19.52 -5.11
N VAL A 274 -3.29 18.94 -4.40
CA VAL A 274 -4.68 18.83 -4.83
C VAL A 274 -5.53 19.70 -3.91
#